data_9c2e047103dadda817d87b924f06d408
#
_entry.id   9c2e047103dadda817d87b924f06d408
#
_cell.length_a   1.000
_cell.length_b   1.000
_cell.length_c   1.000
_cell.angle_alpha   90.00
_cell.angle_beta   90.00
_cell.angle_gamma   90.00
#
_symmetry.space_group_name_H-M   'P 1'
#
loop_
_entity.id
_entity.type
_entity.pdbx_description
1 polymer ?
#
loop_
_entity_poly.entity_id
_entity_poly.type
_entity_poly.pdbx_seq_one_letter_code
_entity_poly.pdbx_strand_id
1 'polypeptide(L)'
;MKNRFFKQLGTNFITVVVFSVLILSLASCNKNKPLVDETRTFANNNWNYDQRFVVFQKQIEASEQPYEIYLDLDLEKDLELDEFPVTISIYSDKGEETHKQVIYYFPVVADNKMVSPNGPKILTKLVYSEKYFNTSGNYTFKILRKGSKFDLYGIKGLRFRIQPKTVSN
;
A
#
# COMPACT_ATOMS: atom_id res chain seq x y z
N MET A 1 -61.50 -1.52 24.95
CA MET A 1 -60.14 -2.09 25.20
C MET A 1 -59.39 -2.60 23.94
N LYS A 2 -59.96 -2.69 22.79
CA LYS A 2 -59.33 -3.26 21.58
C LYS A 2 -58.32 -2.31 20.84
N ASN A 3 -58.41 -1.01 20.95
CA ASN A 3 -57.59 -0.07 20.16
C ASN A 3 -56.13 0.19 20.69
N ARG A 4 -55.80 -0.22 21.91
CA ARG A 4 -54.47 -0.04 22.45
C ARG A 4 -53.49 -1.13 22.01
N PHE A 5 -53.99 -2.33 21.79
CA PHE A 5 -53.15 -3.47 21.38
C PHE A 5 -52.61 -3.34 19.98
N PHE A 6 -53.38 -2.85 19.03
CA PHE A 6 -52.94 -2.64 17.63
C PHE A 6 -51.90 -1.53 17.47
N LYS A 7 -51.99 -0.48 18.31
CA LYS A 7 -51.02 0.63 18.28
C LYS A 7 -49.64 0.20 18.77
N GLN A 8 -49.56 -0.70 19.75
CA GLN A 8 -48.31 -1.16 20.34
C GLN A 8 -47.61 -2.17 19.42
N LEU A 9 -48.35 -3.00 18.66
CA LEU A 9 -47.75 -3.93 17.69
C LEU A 9 -47.12 -3.18 16.51
N GLY A 10 -47.77 -2.11 16.02
CA GLY A 10 -47.24 -1.32 14.90
C GLY A 10 -45.93 -0.59 15.24
N THR A 11 -45.84 -0.06 16.46
CA THR A 11 -44.63 0.68 16.88
C THR A 11 -43.41 -0.27 17.03
N ASN A 12 -43.63 -1.45 17.58
CA ASN A 12 -42.54 -2.43 17.74
C ASN A 12 -42.07 -2.99 16.38
N PHE A 13 -43.00 -3.19 15.43
CA PHE A 13 -42.64 -3.65 14.10
C PHE A 13 -41.82 -2.62 13.31
N ILE A 14 -42.19 -1.35 13.36
CA ILE A 14 -41.45 -0.25 12.75
C ILE A 14 -40.06 -0.12 13.36
N THR A 15 -39.93 -0.24 14.68
CA THR A 15 -38.64 -0.15 15.38
C THR A 15 -37.70 -1.30 14.97
N VAL A 16 -38.22 -2.52 14.84
CA VAL A 16 -37.41 -3.68 14.40
C VAL A 16 -36.95 -3.52 12.94
N VAL A 17 -37.84 -3.04 12.06
CA VAL A 17 -37.49 -2.81 10.64
C VAL A 17 -36.43 -1.69 10.50
N VAL A 18 -36.56 -0.60 11.23
CA VAL A 18 -35.57 0.50 11.20
C VAL A 18 -34.23 0.02 11.73
N PHE A 19 -34.21 -0.78 12.80
CA PHE A 19 -32.97 -1.31 13.40
C PHE A 19 -32.28 -2.31 12.46
N SER A 20 -33.02 -3.17 11.74
CA SER A 20 -32.45 -4.10 10.77
C SER A 20 -31.90 -3.38 9.53
N VAL A 21 -32.52 -2.31 9.06
CA VAL A 21 -32.00 -1.49 7.95
C VAL A 21 -30.72 -0.74 8.38
N LEU A 22 -30.64 -0.30 9.63
CA LEU A 22 -29.44 0.38 10.16
C LEU A 22 -28.25 -0.59 10.25
N ILE A 23 -28.47 -1.85 10.62
CA ILE A 23 -27.42 -2.88 10.69
C ILE A 23 -26.91 -3.25 9.29
N LEU A 24 -27.80 -3.33 8.29
CA LEU A 24 -27.43 -3.62 6.90
C LEU A 24 -26.59 -2.50 6.25
N SER A 25 -26.79 -1.26 6.65
CA SER A 25 -26.00 -0.13 6.14
C SER A 25 -24.56 -0.09 6.69
N LEU A 26 -24.29 -0.73 7.82
CA LEU A 26 -22.93 -0.85 8.39
C LEU A 26 -22.09 -1.95 7.73
N ALA A 27 -22.70 -2.85 6.98
CA ALA A 27 -22.03 -3.93 6.26
C ALA A 27 -21.51 -3.53 4.87
N SER A 28 -21.51 -2.25 4.53
CA SER A 28 -20.87 -1.74 3.32
C SER A 28 -19.35 -1.89 3.46
N CYS A 29 -18.87 -3.12 3.26
CA CYS A 29 -17.46 -3.43 3.13
C CYS A 29 -16.90 -2.61 1.96
N ASN A 30 -16.07 -1.64 2.23
CA ASN A 30 -15.44 -0.80 1.22
C ASN A 30 -14.42 -1.66 0.46
N LYS A 31 -14.89 -2.34 -0.60
CA LYS A 31 -14.08 -3.26 -1.43
C LYS A 31 -12.82 -2.62 -2.02
N ASN A 32 -12.75 -1.30 -2.00
CA ASN A 32 -11.64 -0.52 -2.57
C ASN A 32 -10.61 -0.08 -1.52
N LYS A 33 -10.76 -0.49 -0.26
CA LYS A 33 -9.77 -0.13 0.76
C LYS A 33 -8.44 -0.82 0.49
N PRO A 34 -7.32 -0.10 0.51
CA PRO A 34 -6.02 -0.71 0.38
C PRO A 34 -5.76 -1.72 1.51
N LEU A 35 -5.16 -2.85 1.16
CA LEU A 35 -4.76 -3.89 2.10
C LEU A 35 -3.58 -3.43 2.96
N VAL A 36 -2.64 -2.70 2.32
CA VAL A 36 -1.51 -2.03 2.95
C VAL A 36 -1.39 -0.62 2.36
N ASP A 37 -1.15 0.36 3.20
CA ASP A 37 -0.79 1.72 2.83
C ASP A 37 0.05 2.30 3.98
N GLU A 38 1.34 2.04 3.93
CA GLU A 38 2.27 2.41 4.98
C GLU A 38 3.47 3.16 4.43
N THR A 39 3.93 4.15 5.20
CA THR A 39 5.11 4.94 4.89
C THR A 39 6.18 4.73 5.94
N ARG A 40 7.44 4.63 5.49
CA ARG A 40 8.64 4.71 6.32
C ARG A 40 9.42 5.95 5.92
N THR A 41 9.63 6.83 6.88
CA THR A 41 10.47 8.03 6.70
C THR A 41 11.91 7.74 7.11
N PHE A 42 12.85 8.39 6.44
CA PHE A 42 14.28 8.25 6.73
C PHE A 42 14.79 9.49 7.47
N ALA A 43 15.54 9.26 8.54
CA ALA A 43 16.13 10.35 9.31
C ALA A 43 17.08 11.18 8.43
N ASN A 44 17.00 12.49 8.57
CA ASN A 44 17.80 13.43 7.79
C ASN A 44 17.68 13.25 6.26
N ASN A 45 16.54 12.75 5.79
CA ASN A 45 16.29 12.43 4.38
C ASN A 45 17.38 11.53 3.79
N ASN A 46 17.85 10.56 4.58
CA ASN A 46 18.95 9.68 4.24
C ASN A 46 18.54 8.21 4.43
N TRP A 47 18.46 7.49 3.32
CA TRP A 47 18.34 6.03 3.40
C TRP A 47 19.72 5.43 3.61
N ASN A 48 20.06 5.25 4.88
CA ASN A 48 21.35 4.81 5.35
C ASN A 48 21.68 3.38 4.86
N TYR A 49 22.95 3.12 4.59
CA TYR A 49 23.43 1.81 4.14
C TYR A 49 23.23 0.71 5.20
N ASP A 50 23.40 1.03 6.48
CA ASP A 50 23.22 0.06 7.57
C ASP A 50 21.75 -0.35 7.73
N GLN A 51 20.83 0.50 7.30
CA GLN A 51 19.39 0.26 7.26
C GLN A 51 18.87 0.00 5.84
N ARG A 52 19.67 -0.71 5.04
CA ARG A 52 19.40 -0.91 3.59
C ARG A 52 18.10 -1.63 3.27
N PHE A 53 17.38 -2.14 4.23
CA PHE A 53 16.06 -2.74 4.01
C PHE A 53 14.99 -2.14 4.90
N VAL A 54 13.81 -2.03 4.32
CA VAL A 54 12.57 -1.66 4.98
C VAL A 54 11.68 -2.88 5.02
N VAL A 55 11.02 -3.13 6.15
CA VAL A 55 10.15 -4.27 6.34
C VAL A 55 8.75 -3.80 6.70
N PHE A 56 7.75 -4.36 6.01
CA PHE A 56 6.34 -4.23 6.33
C PHE A 56 5.79 -5.63 6.63
N GLN A 57 4.86 -5.71 7.58
CA GLN A 57 4.22 -6.97 7.95
C GLN A 57 2.71 -6.80 7.98
N LYS A 58 1.99 -7.78 7.44
CA LYS A 58 0.55 -7.74 7.37
C LYS A 58 -0.05 -9.13 7.46
N GLN A 59 -1.05 -9.28 8.34
CA GLN A 59 -1.96 -10.41 8.28
C GLN A 59 -2.87 -10.24 7.07
N ILE A 60 -2.85 -11.21 6.15
CA ILE A 60 -3.65 -11.20 4.93
C ILE A 60 -4.52 -12.45 4.92
N GLU A 61 -5.80 -12.26 4.62
CA GLU A 61 -6.72 -13.34 4.36
C GLU A 61 -6.63 -13.79 2.89
N ALA A 62 -6.78 -15.09 2.66
CA ALA A 62 -6.80 -15.63 1.30
C ALA A 62 -7.91 -14.95 0.47
N SER A 63 -7.59 -14.59 -0.76
CA SER A 63 -8.52 -13.89 -1.65
C SER A 63 -8.23 -14.25 -3.10
N GLU A 64 -9.28 -14.50 -3.87
CA GLU A 64 -9.22 -14.62 -5.33
C GLU A 64 -9.14 -13.26 -6.03
N GLN A 65 -9.30 -12.17 -5.27
CA GLN A 65 -9.18 -10.83 -5.81
C GLN A 65 -7.71 -10.51 -6.13
N PRO A 66 -7.41 -10.04 -7.34
CA PRO A 66 -6.08 -9.56 -7.66
C PRO A 66 -5.78 -8.21 -7.01
N TYR A 67 -4.53 -8.01 -6.65
CA TYR A 67 -4.01 -6.79 -6.06
C TYR A 67 -2.90 -6.19 -6.92
N GLU A 68 -2.83 -4.88 -6.91
CA GLU A 68 -1.70 -4.13 -7.42
C GLU A 68 -0.79 -3.74 -6.26
N ILE A 69 0.52 -3.87 -6.47
CA ILE A 69 1.53 -3.48 -5.48
C ILE A 69 2.32 -2.32 -6.03
N TYR A 70 2.35 -1.24 -5.27
CA TYR A 70 3.05 -0.01 -5.60
C TYR A 70 4.14 0.29 -4.57
N LEU A 71 5.18 0.91 -5.07
CA LEU A 71 6.25 1.45 -4.26
C LEU A 71 6.49 2.90 -4.67
N ASP A 72 6.32 3.82 -3.73
CA ASP A 72 6.52 5.24 -3.95
C ASP A 72 7.79 5.68 -3.19
N LEU A 73 8.70 6.36 -3.87
CA LEU A 73 9.83 7.06 -3.26
C LEU A 73 9.50 8.54 -3.11
N ASP A 74 9.58 9.05 -1.89
CA ASP A 74 9.50 10.49 -1.60
C ASP A 74 10.91 11.07 -1.61
N LEU A 75 11.14 12.02 -2.52
CA LEU A 75 12.44 12.57 -2.83
C LEU A 75 12.55 14.04 -2.40
N GLU A 76 13.75 14.44 -2.03
CA GLU A 76 14.14 15.85 -2.01
C GLU A 76 14.55 16.32 -3.42
N LYS A 77 14.77 17.64 -3.52
CA LYS A 77 15.49 18.20 -4.66
C LYS A 77 16.95 17.73 -4.58
N ASP A 78 17.57 17.54 -5.73
CA ASP A 78 19.03 17.35 -5.87
C ASP A 78 19.55 15.94 -5.51
N LEU A 79 18.85 14.90 -5.96
CA LEU A 79 19.41 13.55 -6.02
C LEU A 79 20.39 13.44 -7.21
N GLU A 80 21.65 13.06 -6.92
CA GLU A 80 22.68 12.78 -7.92
C GLU A 80 22.72 11.28 -8.27
N LEU A 81 21.63 10.74 -8.81
CA LEU A 81 21.54 9.34 -9.21
C LEU A 81 20.81 9.21 -10.56
N ASP A 82 21.36 8.43 -11.49
CA ASP A 82 20.74 8.13 -12.78
C ASP A 82 19.65 7.05 -12.62
N GLU A 83 19.92 6.07 -11.78
CA GLU A 83 19.00 4.98 -11.49
C GLU A 83 19.12 4.51 -10.04
N PHE A 84 18.05 3.93 -9.56
CA PHE A 84 17.98 3.37 -8.21
C PHE A 84 17.30 2.01 -8.20
N PRO A 85 18.07 0.92 -8.11
CA PRO A 85 17.52 -0.43 -8.05
C PRO A 85 17.05 -0.79 -6.64
N VAL A 86 15.84 -1.34 -6.56
CA VAL A 86 15.22 -1.84 -5.34
C VAL A 86 14.72 -3.26 -5.59
N THR A 87 14.94 -4.16 -4.65
CA THR A 87 14.36 -5.51 -4.68
C THR A 87 13.27 -5.62 -3.64
N ILE A 88 12.11 -6.11 -4.06
CA ILE A 88 11.01 -6.45 -3.17
C ILE A 88 10.97 -7.98 -3.05
N SER A 89 10.99 -8.46 -1.81
CA SER A 89 10.81 -9.86 -1.48
C SER A 89 9.55 -10.04 -0.64
N ILE A 90 8.73 -11.00 -0.98
CA ILE A 90 7.48 -11.31 -0.30
C ILE A 90 7.61 -12.72 0.28
N TYR A 91 7.45 -12.82 1.58
CA TYR A 91 7.47 -14.08 2.32
C TYR A 91 6.13 -14.26 3.02
N SER A 92 5.68 -15.51 3.15
CA SER A 92 4.59 -15.85 4.04
C SER A 92 5.06 -16.81 5.13
N ASP A 93 4.33 -16.90 6.22
CA ASP A 93 4.55 -17.92 7.26
C ASP A 93 4.24 -19.34 6.76
N LYS A 94 3.69 -19.49 5.56
CA LYS A 94 3.45 -20.75 4.85
C LYS A 94 4.56 -21.10 3.87
N GLY A 95 5.64 -20.33 3.81
CA GLY A 95 6.79 -20.58 2.95
C GLY A 95 6.66 -20.05 1.52
N GLU A 96 5.64 -19.25 1.20
CA GLU A 96 5.57 -18.55 -0.08
C GLU A 96 6.71 -17.52 -0.18
N GLU A 97 7.44 -17.55 -1.28
CA GLU A 97 8.54 -16.64 -1.54
C GLU A 97 8.51 -16.14 -2.97
N THR A 98 8.56 -14.82 -3.11
CA THR A 98 8.68 -14.18 -4.41
C THR A 98 9.62 -12.98 -4.33
N HIS A 99 10.45 -12.79 -5.38
CA HIS A 99 11.36 -11.66 -5.48
C HIS A 99 11.12 -10.91 -6.78
N LYS A 100 11.13 -9.59 -6.72
CA LYS A 100 11.11 -8.74 -7.90
C LYS A 100 12.02 -7.54 -7.74
N GLN A 101 12.87 -7.32 -8.75
CA GLN A 101 13.65 -6.11 -8.85
C GLN A 101 12.88 -5.06 -9.65
N VAL A 102 12.86 -3.84 -9.16
CA VAL A 102 12.37 -2.66 -9.85
C VAL A 102 13.48 -1.62 -9.91
N ILE A 103 13.56 -0.87 -11.01
CA ILE A 103 14.54 0.18 -11.17
C ILE A 103 13.78 1.49 -11.32
N TYR A 104 14.13 2.47 -10.48
CA TYR A 104 13.71 3.85 -10.64
C TYR A 104 14.72 4.53 -11.54
N TYR A 105 14.23 5.14 -12.61
CA TYR A 105 15.03 5.99 -13.47
C TYR A 105 14.71 7.44 -13.13
N PHE A 106 15.75 8.22 -12.94
CA PHE A 106 15.63 9.64 -12.68
C PHE A 106 15.91 10.40 -13.99
N PRO A 107 15.00 11.25 -14.45
CA PRO A 107 15.24 12.02 -15.66
C PRO A 107 16.43 12.95 -15.44
N VAL A 108 17.45 12.82 -16.27
CA VAL A 108 18.58 13.78 -16.32
C VAL A 108 18.03 15.11 -16.86
N VAL A 109 18.02 16.14 -16.04
CA VAL A 109 17.75 17.50 -16.48
C VAL A 109 19.07 18.15 -16.91
N ALA A 110 19.02 19.08 -17.86
CA ALA A 110 20.14 19.63 -18.65
C ALA A 110 21.39 20.14 -17.91
N ASP A 111 21.41 20.12 -16.58
CA ASP A 111 22.56 20.54 -15.75
C ASP A 111 23.05 19.43 -14.81
N ASN A 112 22.92 18.15 -15.18
CA ASN A 112 23.22 16.98 -14.33
C ASN A 112 22.44 16.93 -13.00
N LYS A 113 21.38 17.71 -12.88
CA LYS A 113 20.48 17.67 -11.72
C LYS A 113 19.29 16.81 -12.04
N MET A 114 19.13 15.74 -11.28
CA MET A 114 18.20 14.64 -11.58
C MET A 114 16.74 14.90 -11.24
N VAL A 115 16.41 15.98 -10.60
CA VAL A 115 15.04 16.36 -10.29
C VAL A 115 14.82 17.79 -10.74
N SER A 116 13.92 17.98 -11.71
CA SER A 116 13.45 19.31 -12.06
C SER A 116 13.02 20.05 -10.78
N PRO A 117 13.37 21.34 -10.59
CA PRO A 117 12.89 22.13 -9.45
C PRO A 117 11.38 22.09 -9.27
N ASN A 118 10.65 21.75 -10.33
CA ASN A 118 9.19 21.62 -10.38
C ASN A 118 8.73 20.17 -10.68
N GLY A 119 9.64 19.19 -10.65
CA GLY A 119 9.33 17.78 -10.91
C GLY A 119 8.56 17.12 -9.75
N PRO A 120 7.94 15.95 -10.00
CA PRO A 120 7.25 15.22 -8.97
C PRO A 120 8.24 14.80 -7.88
N LYS A 121 7.93 15.17 -6.64
CA LYS A 121 8.70 14.77 -5.46
C LYS A 121 8.48 13.30 -5.10
N ILE A 122 7.48 12.65 -5.70
CA ILE A 122 7.13 11.25 -5.45
C ILE A 122 7.26 10.49 -6.76
N LEU A 123 8.11 9.46 -6.76
CA LEU A 123 8.25 8.52 -7.86
C LEU A 123 7.51 7.24 -7.56
N THR A 124 6.43 6.99 -8.28
CA THR A 124 5.61 5.79 -8.15
C THR A 124 6.04 4.70 -9.12
N LYS A 125 6.23 3.48 -8.62
CA LYS A 125 6.42 2.27 -9.43
C LYS A 125 5.33 1.25 -9.13
N LEU A 126 4.68 0.77 -10.19
CA LEU A 126 3.86 -0.43 -10.15
C LEU A 126 4.80 -1.65 -10.16
N VAL A 127 4.88 -2.35 -9.04
CA VAL A 127 5.74 -3.52 -8.86
C VAL A 127 5.08 -4.77 -9.40
N TYR A 128 3.83 -4.99 -8.99
CA TYR A 128 2.97 -6.06 -9.48
C TYR A 128 1.66 -5.47 -9.96
N SER A 129 1.32 -5.71 -11.21
CA SER A 129 0.01 -5.34 -11.79
C SER A 129 -1.08 -6.35 -11.43
N GLU A 130 -0.68 -7.51 -10.92
CA GLU A 130 -1.58 -8.58 -10.54
C GLU A 130 -0.86 -9.53 -9.57
N LYS A 131 -1.21 -9.47 -8.29
CA LYS A 131 -0.73 -10.38 -7.26
C LYS A 131 -1.92 -10.98 -6.53
N TYR A 132 -1.94 -12.29 -6.44
CA TYR A 132 -2.93 -13.03 -5.66
C TYR A 132 -2.32 -13.45 -4.32
N PHE A 133 -3.13 -13.39 -3.27
CA PHE A 133 -2.80 -13.92 -1.95
C PHE A 133 -3.71 -15.14 -1.70
N ASN A 134 -3.29 -16.30 -2.20
CA ASN A 134 -4.11 -17.52 -2.19
C ASN A 134 -4.12 -18.22 -0.83
N THR A 135 -3.28 -17.79 0.10
CA THR A 135 -3.13 -18.41 1.41
C THR A 135 -3.26 -17.35 2.49
N SER A 136 -4.08 -17.59 3.50
CA SER A 136 -4.15 -16.75 4.69
C SER A 136 -2.91 -16.94 5.54
N GLY A 137 -2.34 -15.85 6.04
CA GLY A 137 -1.15 -15.90 6.89
C GLY A 137 -0.52 -14.53 7.14
N ASN A 138 0.60 -14.55 7.85
CA ASN A 138 1.41 -13.36 8.07
C ASN A 138 2.38 -13.20 6.90
N TYR A 139 2.23 -12.11 6.18
CA TYR A 139 3.10 -11.74 5.07
C TYR A 139 4.13 -10.72 5.53
N THR A 140 5.38 -10.94 5.10
CA THR A 140 6.49 -10.02 5.29
C THR A 140 6.95 -9.52 3.93
N PHE A 141 6.92 -8.21 3.75
CA PHE A 141 7.40 -7.51 2.57
C PHE A 141 8.72 -6.84 2.91
N LYS A 142 9.80 -7.35 2.34
CA LYS A 142 11.16 -6.83 2.56
C LYS A 142 11.60 -6.07 1.32
N ILE A 143 11.83 -4.78 1.47
CA ILE A 143 12.27 -3.90 0.42
C ILE A 143 13.75 -3.61 0.64
N LEU A 144 14.58 -4.11 -0.27
CA LEU A 144 16.03 -4.00 -0.20
C LEU A 144 16.52 -2.99 -1.22
N ARG A 145 17.16 -1.95 -0.75
CA ARG A 145 17.97 -1.07 -1.57
C ARG A 145 19.18 -1.83 -2.13
N LYS A 146 19.34 -1.82 -3.45
CA LYS A 146 20.53 -2.30 -4.12
C LYS A 146 21.37 -1.14 -4.64
N GLY A 147 22.65 -1.36 -4.86
CA GLY A 147 23.56 -0.36 -5.39
C GLY A 147 24.69 -0.02 -4.44
N SER A 148 25.15 1.23 -4.45
CA SER A 148 26.36 1.67 -3.76
C SER A 148 26.36 1.35 -2.27
N LYS A 149 27.56 1.16 -1.71
CA LYS A 149 27.79 0.99 -0.26
C LYS A 149 27.63 2.29 0.53
N PHE A 150 27.22 3.38 -0.14
CA PHE A 150 27.09 4.68 0.49
C PHE A 150 25.65 4.96 0.90
N ASP A 151 25.50 5.88 1.83
CA ASP A 151 24.22 6.44 2.21
C ASP A 151 23.58 7.18 1.03
N LEU A 152 22.25 7.13 0.96
CA LEU A 152 21.50 7.82 -0.08
C LEU A 152 20.79 9.03 0.51
N TYR A 153 21.43 10.16 0.37
CA TYR A 153 20.84 11.44 0.74
C TYR A 153 19.80 11.90 -0.27
N GLY A 154 18.78 12.61 0.20
CA GLY A 154 17.71 13.13 -0.62
C GLY A 154 16.51 12.19 -0.79
N ILE A 155 16.51 11.02 -0.12
CA ILE A 155 15.33 10.15 -0.03
C ILE A 155 14.67 10.35 1.32
N LYS A 156 13.50 11.01 1.34
CA LYS A 156 12.73 11.31 2.56
C LYS A 156 12.04 10.08 3.11
N GLY A 157 11.54 9.23 2.23
CA GLY A 157 10.77 8.08 2.65
C GLY A 157 10.39 7.13 1.53
N LEU A 158 9.79 6.04 1.95
CA LEU A 158 9.28 4.97 1.12
C LEU A 158 7.84 4.66 1.56
N ARG A 159 6.88 4.76 0.65
CA ARG A 159 5.50 4.33 0.86
C ARG A 159 5.24 3.05 0.10
N PHE A 160 4.73 2.06 0.80
CA PHE A 160 4.36 0.76 0.26
C PHE A 160 2.84 0.60 0.27
N ARG A 161 2.26 0.29 -0.90
CA ARG A 161 0.82 0.15 -1.04
C ARG A 161 0.46 -1.17 -1.71
N ILE A 162 -0.55 -1.83 -1.17
CA ILE A 162 -1.23 -2.97 -1.78
C ILE A 162 -2.71 -2.59 -1.88
N GLN A 163 -3.22 -2.47 -3.07
CA GLN A 163 -4.61 -2.09 -3.30
C GLN A 163 -5.31 -3.08 -4.22
N PRO A 164 -6.63 -3.25 -4.08
CA PRO A 164 -7.40 -4.06 -5.01
C PRO A 164 -7.20 -3.57 -6.45
N LYS A 165 -6.98 -4.51 -7.37
CA LYS A 165 -6.93 -4.16 -8.80
C LYS A 165 -8.31 -3.73 -9.25
N THR A 166 -8.42 -2.51 -9.77
CA THR A 166 -9.66 -2.03 -10.34
C THR A 166 -9.82 -2.64 -11.74
N VAL A 167 -10.85 -3.44 -11.92
CA VAL A 167 -11.23 -3.91 -13.27
C VAL A 167 -11.93 -2.72 -13.94
N SER A 168 -11.24 -2.06 -14.87
CA SER A 168 -11.89 -1.11 -15.76
C SER A 168 -12.75 -1.90 -16.74
N ASN A 169 -14.07 -1.77 -16.57
CA ASN A 169 -15.06 -2.23 -17.57
C ASN A 169 -14.95 -1.38 -18.83
#